data_1e93ea5ffbfd34577bf775667d8d07d9
#
_entry.id   1e93ea5ffbfd34577bf775667d8d07d9
#
_cell.length_a   1.000
_cell.length_b   1.000
_cell.length_c   1.000
_cell.angle_alpha   90.00
_cell.angle_beta   90.00
_cell.angle_gamma   90.00
#
_symmetry.space_group_name_H-M   'P 1'
#
loop_
_entity.id
_entity.type
_entity.pdbx_description
1 polymer ?
#
loop_
_entity_poly.entity_id
_entity_poly.type
_entity_poly.pdbx_seq_one_letter_code
_entity_poly.pdbx_strand_id
1 'polypeptide(L)'
;MITPERLGSERFREDYGLRAAYVAGAMVKGIASTALVIRMARAGFLSFFGSGGLRLAEIEAAILQIQQALPGGAPYGVNLLADPSRPEEERALVDLLLRHGVRNLEASAFMQVSPALVQFRLTGLATDAQGRLSVPNRVIAKISRPEVAASFLSPAPRAISPSISARRSSKSAPFAADRARSAPRAAPAASIATSRSSRLLNPAAISWRNWCIGELRRVGSS
;
A
#
# COMPACT_ATOMS: atom_id res chain seq x y z
N MET A 1 25.83 -14.91 19.08
CA MET A 1 25.65 -15.28 17.67
C MET A 1 24.59 -14.37 17.07
N ILE A 2 24.83 -13.75 15.91
CA ILE A 2 23.84 -12.91 15.21
C ILE A 2 23.00 -13.83 14.33
N THR A 3 21.68 -13.81 14.48
CA THR A 3 20.74 -14.58 13.66
C THR A 3 20.03 -13.67 12.65
N PRO A 4 19.52 -14.19 11.53
CA PRO A 4 18.82 -13.41 10.53
C PRO A 4 17.64 -12.58 11.08
N GLU A 5 16.98 -13.09 12.11
CA GLU A 5 15.86 -12.45 12.79
C GLU A 5 16.27 -11.18 13.55
N ARG A 6 17.55 -11.03 13.88
CA ARG A 6 18.12 -9.87 14.60
C ARG A 6 18.73 -8.83 13.66
N LEU A 7 18.77 -9.10 12.36
CA LEU A 7 19.26 -8.14 11.36
C LEU A 7 18.14 -7.20 10.89
N GLY A 8 18.49 -5.95 10.69
CA GLY A 8 17.58 -4.91 10.20
C GLY A 8 16.67 -4.34 11.28
N SER A 9 15.62 -3.64 10.86
CA SER A 9 14.69 -2.94 11.74
C SER A 9 13.64 -3.90 12.31
N GLU A 10 13.52 -3.97 13.63
CA GLU A 10 12.46 -4.70 14.32
C GLU A 10 11.09 -4.15 13.95
N ARG A 11 10.93 -2.81 13.96
CA ARG A 11 9.71 -2.15 13.55
C ARG A 11 9.28 -2.52 12.13
N PHE A 12 10.22 -2.67 11.19
CA PHE A 12 9.90 -3.13 9.84
C PHE A 12 9.30 -4.54 9.86
N ARG A 13 9.87 -5.44 10.65
CA ARG A 13 9.33 -6.81 10.80
C ARG A 13 7.91 -6.80 11.36
N GLU A 14 7.67 -6.01 12.40
CA GLU A 14 6.35 -5.86 13.03
C GLU A 14 5.33 -5.24 12.08
N ASP A 15 5.67 -4.13 11.43
CA ASP A 15 4.79 -3.41 10.52
C ASP A 15 4.31 -4.27 9.35
N TYR A 16 5.13 -5.21 8.88
CA TYR A 16 4.83 -6.10 7.76
C TYR A 16 4.51 -7.55 8.17
N GLY A 17 4.60 -7.88 9.44
CA GLY A 17 4.37 -9.23 9.94
C GLY A 17 5.41 -10.25 9.42
N LEU A 18 6.70 -9.88 9.42
CA LEU A 18 7.77 -10.67 8.82
C LEU A 18 8.61 -11.42 9.85
N ARG A 19 9.13 -12.57 9.45
CA ARG A 19 10.11 -13.36 10.22
C ARG A 19 11.45 -12.64 10.31
N ALA A 20 11.92 -12.02 9.23
CA ALA A 20 13.15 -11.23 9.20
C ALA A 20 12.94 -9.97 8.34
N ALA A 21 13.76 -8.93 8.57
CA ALA A 21 13.74 -7.69 7.79
C ALA A 21 14.38 -7.90 6.40
N TYR A 22 13.83 -8.84 5.64
CA TYR A 22 14.29 -9.22 4.32
C TYR A 22 13.19 -8.99 3.27
N VAL A 23 13.59 -8.38 2.15
CA VAL A 23 12.71 -8.07 1.03
C VAL A 23 13.32 -8.60 -0.27
N ALA A 24 12.56 -9.40 -1.01
CA ALA A 24 12.88 -9.70 -2.40
C ALA A 24 12.17 -8.69 -3.30
N GLY A 25 12.95 -7.73 -3.83
CA GLY A 25 12.45 -6.69 -4.72
C GLY A 25 11.94 -7.26 -6.04
N ALA A 26 11.06 -6.52 -6.68
CA ALA A 26 10.52 -6.89 -7.98
C ALA A 26 11.60 -6.84 -9.08
N MET A 27 11.44 -7.73 -10.03
CA MET A 27 12.12 -7.77 -11.32
C MET A 27 11.07 -7.76 -12.43
N VAL A 28 11.21 -6.84 -13.38
CA VAL A 28 10.22 -6.58 -14.45
C VAL A 28 9.86 -7.84 -15.27
N LYS A 29 8.81 -7.75 -16.09
CA LYS A 29 8.34 -8.83 -17.00
C LYS A 29 8.07 -10.16 -16.28
N GLY A 30 7.63 -10.12 -15.02
CA GLY A 30 7.32 -11.32 -14.25
C GLY A 30 8.53 -12.19 -13.88
N ILE A 31 9.77 -11.68 -13.99
CA ILE A 31 10.97 -12.39 -13.51
C ILE A 31 10.85 -12.63 -12.00
N ALA A 32 10.47 -11.60 -11.21
CA ALA A 32 9.94 -11.83 -9.89
C ALA A 32 8.51 -12.39 -10.02
N SER A 33 8.42 -13.70 -10.18
CA SER A 33 7.22 -14.44 -10.57
C SER A 33 6.24 -14.63 -9.42
N THR A 34 5.01 -15.04 -9.74
CA THR A 34 3.99 -15.43 -8.75
C THR A 34 4.51 -16.55 -7.85
N ALA A 35 5.24 -17.53 -8.42
CA ALA A 35 5.83 -18.64 -7.66
C ALA A 35 6.86 -18.15 -6.63
N LEU A 36 7.73 -17.20 -7.02
CA LEU A 36 8.69 -16.58 -6.09
C LEU A 36 7.95 -15.85 -4.97
N VAL A 37 6.98 -15.01 -5.31
CA VAL A 37 6.22 -14.20 -4.33
C VAL A 37 5.49 -15.11 -3.33
N ILE A 38 4.82 -16.16 -3.81
CA ILE A 38 4.12 -17.12 -2.96
C ILE A 38 5.09 -17.85 -2.02
N ARG A 39 6.23 -18.30 -2.55
CA ARG A 39 7.24 -19.00 -1.74
C ARG A 39 7.82 -18.10 -0.66
N MET A 40 8.15 -16.85 -0.99
CA MET A 40 8.66 -15.86 -0.05
C MET A 40 7.63 -15.55 1.06
N ALA A 41 6.39 -15.27 0.69
CA ALA A 41 5.33 -14.99 1.63
C ALA A 41 5.07 -16.15 2.60
N ARG A 42 5.04 -17.40 2.10
CA ARG A 42 4.93 -18.62 2.94
C ARG A 42 6.11 -18.82 3.90
N ALA A 43 7.28 -18.33 3.51
CA ALA A 43 8.48 -18.37 4.36
C ALA A 43 8.54 -17.20 5.38
N GLY A 44 7.56 -16.31 5.38
CA GLY A 44 7.50 -15.15 6.28
C GLY A 44 8.34 -13.97 5.83
N PHE A 45 8.57 -13.82 4.52
CA PHE A 45 9.32 -12.72 3.93
C PHE A 45 8.44 -11.89 2.99
N LEU A 46 8.77 -10.62 2.85
CA LEU A 46 8.11 -9.73 1.89
C LEU A 46 8.76 -9.85 0.51
N SER A 47 7.93 -9.93 -0.53
CA SER A 47 8.39 -9.85 -1.91
C SER A 47 7.35 -9.16 -2.79
N PHE A 48 7.82 -8.71 -3.97
CA PHE A 48 7.02 -7.94 -4.90
C PHE A 48 6.97 -8.60 -6.26
N PHE A 49 5.76 -8.78 -6.80
CA PHE A 49 5.56 -9.25 -8.16
C PHE A 49 6.05 -8.23 -9.17
N GLY A 50 6.78 -8.68 -10.18
CA GLY A 50 7.42 -7.84 -11.20
C GLY A 50 6.48 -7.45 -12.33
N SER A 51 5.62 -6.47 -12.13
CA SER A 51 4.57 -6.05 -13.06
C SER A 51 5.06 -5.23 -14.25
N GLY A 52 6.21 -4.55 -14.13
CA GLY A 52 6.72 -3.67 -15.20
C GLY A 52 6.83 -4.36 -16.56
N GLY A 53 6.22 -3.76 -17.60
CA GLY A 53 6.21 -4.29 -18.97
C GLY A 53 5.21 -5.43 -19.22
N LEU A 54 4.32 -5.72 -18.28
CA LEU A 54 3.19 -6.63 -18.43
C LEU A 54 1.89 -5.86 -18.68
N ARG A 55 0.93 -6.47 -19.36
CA ARG A 55 -0.41 -5.92 -19.56
C ARG A 55 -1.23 -6.04 -18.26
N LEU A 56 -2.19 -5.14 -18.04
CA LEU A 56 -3.02 -5.14 -16.83
C LEU A 56 -3.72 -6.48 -16.58
N ALA A 57 -4.20 -7.15 -17.62
CA ALA A 57 -4.84 -8.46 -17.49
C ALA A 57 -3.87 -9.54 -16.98
N GLU A 58 -2.60 -9.50 -17.38
CA GLU A 58 -1.56 -10.43 -16.90
C GLU A 58 -1.23 -10.17 -15.44
N ILE A 59 -1.19 -8.88 -15.05
CA ILE A 59 -0.97 -8.48 -13.65
C ILE A 59 -2.15 -8.90 -12.78
N GLU A 60 -3.38 -8.71 -13.26
CA GLU A 60 -4.60 -9.13 -12.56
C GLU A 60 -4.63 -10.65 -12.34
N ALA A 61 -4.34 -11.43 -13.36
CA ALA A 61 -4.25 -12.88 -13.25
C ALA A 61 -3.19 -13.32 -12.22
N ALA A 62 -2.02 -12.64 -12.21
CA ALA A 62 -0.97 -12.90 -11.23
C ALA A 62 -1.41 -12.57 -9.80
N ILE A 63 -2.10 -11.45 -9.58
CA ILE A 63 -2.65 -11.06 -8.27
C ILE A 63 -3.63 -12.13 -7.77
N LEU A 64 -4.57 -12.55 -8.60
CA LEU A 64 -5.54 -13.57 -8.25
C LEU A 64 -4.87 -14.90 -7.90
N GLN A 65 -3.87 -15.32 -8.67
CA GLN A 65 -3.09 -16.53 -8.40
C GLN A 65 -2.37 -16.44 -7.05
N ILE A 66 -1.73 -15.30 -6.74
CA ILE A 66 -1.05 -15.08 -5.46
C ILE A 66 -2.06 -15.14 -4.30
N GLN A 67 -3.19 -14.46 -4.43
CA GLN A 67 -4.22 -14.41 -3.38
C GLN A 67 -4.84 -15.78 -3.12
N GLN A 68 -5.11 -16.54 -4.17
CA GLN A 68 -5.60 -17.91 -4.05
C GLN A 68 -4.62 -18.82 -3.32
N ALA A 69 -3.32 -18.64 -3.55
CA ALA A 69 -2.28 -19.43 -2.90
C ALA A 69 -1.96 -19.00 -1.45
N LEU A 70 -2.41 -17.79 -1.05
CA LEU A 70 -2.15 -17.17 0.26
C LEU A 70 -3.46 -16.78 0.98
N PRO A 71 -4.36 -17.71 1.26
CA PRO A 71 -5.67 -17.41 1.84
C PRO A 71 -5.60 -16.78 3.24
N GLY A 72 -4.49 -16.96 3.94
CA GLY A 72 -4.22 -16.35 5.26
C GLY A 72 -3.76 -14.91 5.24
N GLY A 73 -3.69 -14.25 4.06
CA GLY A 73 -3.30 -12.84 3.95
C GLY A 73 -1.81 -12.58 4.21
N ALA A 74 -0.94 -13.55 3.94
CA ALA A 74 0.50 -13.37 4.07
C ALA A 74 1.01 -12.17 3.24
N PRO A 75 2.03 -11.42 3.73
CA PRO A 75 2.45 -10.18 3.12
C PRO A 75 3.08 -10.40 1.74
N TYR A 76 2.54 -9.73 0.75
CA TYR A 76 3.11 -9.62 -0.59
C TYR A 76 2.82 -8.23 -1.16
N GLY A 77 3.51 -7.86 -2.22
CA GLY A 77 3.26 -6.62 -2.93
C GLY A 77 3.40 -6.77 -4.44
N VAL A 78 3.13 -5.67 -5.12
CA VAL A 78 3.27 -5.54 -6.57
C VAL A 78 4.10 -4.31 -6.87
N ASN A 79 4.95 -4.41 -7.88
CA ASN A 79 5.77 -3.31 -8.35
C ASN A 79 4.93 -2.30 -9.14
N LEU A 80 5.25 -1.03 -9.01
CA LEU A 80 4.83 0.04 -9.92
C LEU A 80 6.11 0.68 -10.48
N LEU A 81 6.28 0.57 -11.77
CA LEU A 81 7.38 1.20 -12.51
C LEU A 81 6.92 2.58 -12.98
N ALA A 82 7.71 3.62 -12.67
CA ALA A 82 7.43 4.97 -13.15
C ALA A 82 7.53 5.04 -14.67
N ASP A 83 6.51 5.63 -15.28
CA ASP A 83 6.52 6.01 -16.67
C ASP A 83 5.87 7.40 -16.83
N PRO A 84 6.66 8.48 -16.75
CA PRO A 84 6.14 9.84 -16.88
C PRO A 84 5.45 10.13 -18.23
N SER A 85 5.74 9.34 -19.26
CA SER A 85 5.10 9.47 -20.57
C SER A 85 3.71 8.85 -20.63
N ARG A 86 3.39 7.95 -19.67
CA ARG A 86 2.12 7.20 -19.61
C ARG A 86 1.52 7.21 -18.20
N PRO A 87 1.21 8.38 -17.63
CA PRO A 87 0.67 8.49 -16.27
C PRO A 87 -0.69 7.82 -16.10
N GLU A 88 -1.43 7.60 -17.16
CA GLU A 88 -2.69 6.84 -17.17
C GLU A 88 -2.47 5.36 -16.88
N GLU A 89 -1.37 4.76 -17.34
CA GLU A 89 -1.03 3.36 -17.04
C GLU A 89 -0.67 3.18 -15.57
N GLU A 90 0.08 4.13 -14.98
CA GLU A 90 0.34 4.13 -13.53
C GLU A 90 -0.99 4.15 -12.74
N ARG A 91 -1.93 5.03 -13.16
CA ARG A 91 -3.22 5.15 -12.50
C ARG A 91 -4.06 3.89 -12.66
N ALA A 92 -4.10 3.33 -13.86
CA ALA A 92 -4.84 2.10 -14.14
C ALA A 92 -4.32 0.91 -13.31
N LEU A 93 -3.00 0.79 -13.15
CA LEU A 93 -2.41 -0.22 -12.28
C LEU A 93 -2.76 0.03 -10.81
N VAL A 94 -2.65 1.24 -10.32
CA VAL A 94 -3.03 1.57 -8.93
C VAL A 94 -4.51 1.26 -8.68
N ASP A 95 -5.41 1.61 -9.60
CA ASP A 95 -6.83 1.28 -9.49
C ASP A 95 -7.05 -0.24 -9.44
N LEU A 96 -6.30 -1.01 -10.23
CA LEU A 96 -6.31 -2.47 -10.19
C LEU A 96 -5.87 -2.99 -8.81
N LEU A 97 -4.74 -2.52 -8.30
CA LEU A 97 -4.21 -2.93 -6.99
C LEU A 97 -5.21 -2.66 -5.86
N LEU A 98 -5.84 -1.48 -5.88
CA LEU A 98 -6.83 -1.09 -4.89
C LEU A 98 -8.10 -1.94 -4.96
N ARG A 99 -8.59 -2.26 -6.18
CA ARG A 99 -9.75 -3.15 -6.38
C ARG A 99 -9.52 -4.54 -5.79
N HIS A 100 -8.33 -5.10 -5.98
CA HIS A 100 -7.95 -6.42 -5.45
C HIS A 100 -7.41 -6.39 -4.02
N GLY A 101 -7.43 -5.23 -3.35
CA GLY A 101 -6.99 -5.12 -1.96
C GLY A 101 -5.50 -5.40 -1.73
N VAL A 102 -4.66 -5.21 -2.76
CA VAL A 102 -3.20 -5.27 -2.60
C VAL A 102 -2.75 -4.13 -1.68
N ARG A 103 -2.02 -4.47 -0.61
CA ARG A 103 -1.66 -3.52 0.45
C ARG A 103 -0.24 -2.97 0.37
N ASN A 104 0.64 -3.66 -0.35
CA ASN A 104 2.04 -3.24 -0.46
C ASN A 104 2.38 -2.97 -1.91
N LEU A 105 2.98 -1.80 -2.17
CA LEU A 105 3.43 -1.36 -3.47
C LEU A 105 4.92 -1.06 -3.42
N GLU A 106 5.68 -1.55 -4.40
CA GLU A 106 7.08 -1.18 -4.59
C GLU A 106 7.19 -0.13 -5.70
N ALA A 107 7.60 1.08 -5.36
CA ALA A 107 7.79 2.18 -6.32
C ALA A 107 9.20 2.14 -6.89
N SER A 108 9.32 1.95 -8.20
CA SER A 108 10.61 1.83 -8.91
C SER A 108 10.76 2.90 -9.97
N ALA A 109 11.97 3.43 -10.12
CA ALA A 109 12.35 4.45 -11.09
C ALA A 109 11.63 5.81 -10.94
N PHE A 110 10.98 6.05 -9.84
CA PHE A 110 10.35 7.34 -9.56
C PHE A 110 11.41 8.39 -9.22
N MET A 111 11.39 9.50 -9.92
CA MET A 111 12.18 10.70 -9.58
C MET A 111 11.41 11.63 -8.65
N GLN A 112 10.08 11.58 -8.70
CA GLN A 112 9.15 12.35 -7.89
C GLN A 112 7.93 11.51 -7.55
N VAL A 113 7.24 11.88 -6.47
CA VAL A 113 6.00 11.22 -6.09
C VAL A 113 4.89 11.55 -7.10
N SER A 114 4.30 10.54 -7.73
CA SER A 114 3.22 10.71 -8.69
C SER A 114 1.83 10.76 -8.02
N PRO A 115 0.81 11.32 -8.71
CA PRO A 115 -0.58 11.29 -8.22
C PRO A 115 -1.09 9.87 -7.95
N ALA A 116 -0.66 8.89 -8.73
CA ALA A 116 -1.04 7.49 -8.57
C ALA A 116 -0.50 6.92 -7.26
N LEU A 117 0.77 7.19 -6.91
CA LEU A 117 1.35 6.79 -5.62
C LEU A 117 0.61 7.41 -4.43
N VAL A 118 0.26 8.72 -4.55
CA VAL A 118 -0.51 9.41 -3.51
C VAL A 118 -1.89 8.79 -3.36
N GLN A 119 -2.58 8.50 -4.46
CA GLN A 119 -3.87 7.82 -4.45
C GLN A 119 -3.77 6.47 -3.74
N PHE A 120 -2.81 5.62 -4.09
CA PHE A 120 -2.60 4.33 -3.44
C PHE A 120 -2.44 4.50 -1.93
N ARG A 121 -1.52 5.37 -1.51
CA ARG A 121 -1.18 5.56 -0.10
C ARG A 121 -2.33 6.11 0.74
N LEU A 122 -3.12 7.06 0.19
CA LEU A 122 -4.19 7.73 0.92
C LEU A 122 -5.52 6.96 0.90
N THR A 123 -5.67 5.96 0.05
CA THR A 123 -6.90 5.17 -0.02
C THR A 123 -7.05 4.30 1.23
N GLY A 124 -8.21 4.38 1.88
CA GLY A 124 -8.52 3.60 3.08
C GLY A 124 -7.96 4.19 4.38
N LEU A 125 -7.42 5.41 4.37
CA LEU A 125 -7.06 6.10 5.61
C LEU A 125 -8.26 6.22 6.53
N ALA A 126 -8.07 5.87 7.79
CA ALA A 126 -9.08 6.00 8.84
C ALA A 126 -8.43 6.46 10.14
N THR A 127 -9.19 7.14 10.98
CA THR A 127 -8.77 7.50 12.32
C THR A 127 -9.63 6.72 13.31
N ASP A 128 -9.01 6.04 14.26
CA ASP A 128 -9.73 5.32 15.31
C ASP A 128 -10.31 6.29 16.36
N ALA A 129 -11.06 5.75 17.31
CA ALA A 129 -11.69 6.52 18.38
C ALA A 129 -10.67 7.24 19.29
N GLN A 130 -9.42 6.76 19.32
CA GLN A 130 -8.31 7.34 20.08
C GLN A 130 -7.50 8.36 19.26
N GLY A 131 -7.92 8.69 18.03
CA GLY A 131 -7.23 9.64 17.16
C GLY A 131 -6.01 9.07 16.43
N ARG A 132 -5.77 7.75 16.50
CA ARG A 132 -4.63 7.11 15.81
C ARG A 132 -4.98 6.89 14.35
N LEU A 133 -4.05 7.26 13.47
CA LEU A 133 -4.21 7.13 12.03
C LEU A 133 -3.89 5.69 11.58
N SER A 134 -4.86 5.01 11.00
CA SER A 134 -4.68 3.74 10.29
C SER A 134 -4.37 3.99 8.82
N VAL A 135 -3.27 3.40 8.34
CA VAL A 135 -2.79 3.53 6.97
C VAL A 135 -2.60 2.14 6.38
N PRO A 136 -3.64 1.57 5.76
CA PRO A 136 -3.61 0.17 5.31
C PRO A 136 -2.66 -0.08 4.14
N ASN A 137 -2.45 0.91 3.27
CA ASN A 137 -1.63 0.75 2.07
C ASN A 137 -0.22 1.28 2.32
N ARG A 138 0.78 0.48 1.99
CA ARG A 138 2.20 0.79 2.23
C ARG A 138 2.95 0.88 0.91
N VAL A 139 3.89 1.82 0.84
CA VAL A 139 4.77 2.00 -0.32
C VAL A 139 6.21 1.82 0.13
N ILE A 140 6.94 0.95 -0.55
CA ILE A 140 8.40 0.86 -0.44
C ILE A 140 8.99 1.47 -1.71
N ALA A 141 9.77 2.54 -1.56
CA ALA A 141 10.40 3.19 -2.69
C ALA A 141 11.84 2.68 -2.87
N LYS A 142 12.19 2.30 -4.09
CA LYS A 142 13.56 2.05 -4.49
C LYS A 142 14.23 3.39 -4.77
N ILE A 143 15.11 3.80 -3.89
CA ILE A 143 15.75 5.12 -3.92
C ILE A 143 17.22 4.94 -4.24
N SER A 144 17.68 5.60 -5.32
CA SER A 144 19.06 5.56 -5.78
C SER A 144 19.85 6.84 -5.48
N ARG A 145 19.16 7.94 -5.12
CA ARG A 145 19.78 9.26 -4.94
C ARG A 145 19.12 10.04 -3.80
N PRO A 146 19.87 10.90 -3.08
CA PRO A 146 19.33 11.72 -1.98
C PRO A 146 18.16 12.62 -2.39
N GLU A 147 18.15 13.17 -3.61
CA GLU A 147 17.10 14.05 -4.12
C GLU A 147 15.77 13.29 -4.26
N VAL A 148 15.85 12.04 -4.70
CA VAL A 148 14.67 11.15 -4.78
C VAL A 148 14.16 10.83 -3.38
N ALA A 149 15.08 10.55 -2.44
CA ALA A 149 14.72 10.35 -1.03
C ALA A 149 13.99 11.58 -0.46
N ALA A 150 14.50 12.78 -0.73
CA ALA A 150 13.89 14.02 -0.30
C ALA A 150 12.46 14.18 -0.84
N SER A 151 12.21 13.82 -2.11
CA SER A 151 10.87 13.82 -2.69
C SER A 151 9.91 12.91 -1.94
N PHE A 152 10.35 11.69 -1.59
CA PHE A 152 9.53 10.73 -0.85
C PHE A 152 9.38 11.06 0.66
N LEU A 153 10.27 11.85 1.23
CA LEU A 153 10.24 12.26 2.64
C LEU A 153 9.52 13.61 2.84
N SER A 154 9.25 14.34 1.77
CA SER A 154 8.56 15.63 1.82
C SER A 154 7.04 15.44 1.85
N PRO A 155 6.26 16.41 2.34
CA PRO A 155 4.81 16.41 2.21
C PRO A 155 4.37 16.28 0.74
N ALA A 156 3.24 15.59 0.49
CA ALA A 156 2.70 15.50 -0.87
C ALA A 156 2.50 16.89 -1.48
N PRO A 157 2.86 17.08 -2.74
CA PRO A 157 2.58 18.34 -3.43
C PRO A 157 1.11 18.72 -3.31
N ARG A 158 0.81 19.97 -2.94
CA ARG A 158 -0.57 20.46 -2.73
C ARG A 158 -1.46 20.29 -3.97
N ALA A 159 -0.88 20.36 -5.16
CA ALA A 159 -1.59 20.16 -6.42
C ALA A 159 -2.14 18.73 -6.59
N ILE A 160 -1.57 17.75 -5.87
CA ILE A 160 -1.97 16.34 -5.96
C ILE A 160 -3.05 16.01 -4.91
N SER A 161 -2.96 16.61 -3.72
CA SER A 161 -3.83 16.30 -2.58
C SER A 161 -5.32 16.65 -2.77
N PRO A 162 -5.72 17.81 -3.37
CA PRO A 162 -7.13 18.19 -3.52
C PRO A 162 -7.91 17.31 -4.51
N SER A 163 -7.26 16.87 -5.59
CA SER A 163 -7.90 16.05 -6.63
C SER A 163 -8.29 14.65 -6.14
N ILE A 164 -7.61 14.15 -5.12
CA ILE A 164 -7.90 12.85 -4.51
C ILE A 164 -9.05 12.96 -3.51
N SER A 165 -9.14 14.05 -2.74
CA SER A 165 -10.24 14.28 -1.80
C SER A 165 -11.58 14.48 -2.52
N ALA A 166 -11.61 15.17 -3.66
CA ALA A 166 -12.81 15.37 -4.47
C ALA A 166 -13.38 14.06 -5.05
N ARG A 167 -12.52 13.11 -5.43
CA ARG A 167 -12.97 11.79 -5.95
C ARG A 167 -13.52 10.86 -4.87
N ARG A 168 -13.21 11.06 -3.59
CA ARG A 168 -13.76 10.27 -2.47
C ARG A 168 -15.24 10.53 -2.23
N SER A 169 -15.73 11.74 -2.57
CA SER A 169 -17.12 12.13 -2.38
C SER A 169 -18.10 11.49 -3.39
N SER A 170 -17.62 11.04 -4.55
CA SER A 170 -18.48 10.57 -5.65
C SER A 170 -18.59 9.05 -5.81
N LYS A 171 -17.86 8.23 -5.02
CA LYS A 171 -17.84 6.76 -5.15
C LYS A 171 -18.13 5.99 -3.88
N SER A 172 -18.92 6.51 -2.96
CA SER A 172 -19.49 5.72 -1.88
C SER A 172 -20.86 5.16 -2.28
N ALA A 173 -20.89 4.27 -3.29
CA ALA A 173 -21.99 3.35 -3.46
C ALA A 173 -21.64 2.06 -2.70
N PRO A 174 -22.53 1.52 -1.83
CA PRO A 174 -22.24 0.30 -1.11
C PRO A 174 -22.26 -0.88 -2.08
N PHE A 175 -21.20 -1.67 -2.07
CA PHE A 175 -21.20 -3.00 -2.69
C PHE A 175 -22.14 -3.87 -1.85
N ALA A 176 -23.37 -4.05 -2.32
CA ALA A 176 -24.32 -5.01 -1.78
C ALA A 176 -23.84 -6.43 -2.14
N ALA A 177 -23.28 -7.13 -1.17
CA ALA A 177 -23.10 -8.57 -1.29
C ALA A 177 -24.46 -9.24 -1.11
N ASP A 178 -25.03 -9.71 -2.21
CA ASP A 178 -26.19 -10.60 -2.23
C ASP A 178 -25.79 -11.98 -1.68
N ARG A 179 -26.18 -12.27 -0.45
CA ARG A 179 -26.36 -13.62 0.06
C ARG A 179 -27.58 -13.64 0.96
N ALA A 180 -28.72 -13.91 0.32
CA ALA A 180 -29.93 -14.31 1.02
C ALA A 180 -29.74 -15.73 1.60
N ARG A 181 -30.13 -15.91 2.85
CA ARG A 181 -31.09 -16.84 3.43
C ARG A 181 -30.66 -17.29 4.83
N SER A 182 -31.44 -16.89 5.72
CA SER A 182 -32.18 -17.52 6.82
C SER A 182 -32.07 -16.74 8.13
N ALA A 183 -33.24 -16.25 8.54
CA ALA A 183 -33.50 -15.51 9.77
C ALA A 183 -33.57 -16.45 11.00
N PRO A 184 -33.61 -15.91 12.25
CA PRO A 184 -34.89 -15.47 12.80
C PRO A 184 -34.86 -14.11 13.51
N ARG A 185 -36.09 -13.61 13.72
CA ARG A 185 -36.51 -12.37 14.36
C ARG A 185 -36.11 -12.24 15.82
N ALA A 186 -35.75 -11.05 16.24
CA ALA A 186 -36.09 -10.48 17.55
C ALA A 186 -36.01 -8.94 17.53
N ALA A 187 -36.86 -8.32 18.34
CA ALA A 187 -37.42 -6.99 18.31
C ALA A 187 -36.54 -5.87 18.93
N PRO A 188 -37.04 -4.63 19.14
CA PRO A 188 -36.35 -3.39 18.80
C PRO A 188 -35.71 -2.71 20.02
N ALA A 189 -34.64 -1.91 19.79
CA ALA A 189 -34.19 -0.97 20.79
C ALA A 189 -33.52 0.27 20.21
N ALA A 190 -34.08 1.40 20.56
CA ALA A 190 -33.48 2.70 20.85
C ALA A 190 -32.62 3.42 19.79
N SER A 191 -33.21 4.51 19.31
CA SER A 191 -32.55 5.64 18.66
C SER A 191 -31.47 6.26 19.55
N ILE A 192 -30.23 6.32 19.05
CA ILE A 192 -29.22 7.24 19.56
C ILE A 192 -28.79 8.11 18.39
N ALA A 193 -29.14 9.40 18.51
CA ALA A 193 -28.70 10.44 17.63
C ALA A 193 -27.19 10.64 17.78
N THR A 194 -26.40 10.25 16.76
CA THR A 194 -24.99 10.57 16.70
C THR A 194 -24.76 11.79 15.83
N SER A 195 -24.41 12.89 16.48
CA SER A 195 -23.92 14.10 15.83
C SER A 195 -22.65 13.75 15.04
N ARG A 196 -22.76 13.80 13.71
CA ARG A 196 -21.60 13.71 12.80
C ARG A 196 -20.79 15.00 12.88
N SER A 197 -19.77 15.01 13.75
CA SER A 197 -18.68 15.97 13.60
C SER A 197 -17.70 15.42 12.56
N SER A 198 -17.89 15.76 11.29
CA SER A 198 -16.93 15.54 10.22
C SER A 198 -15.76 16.51 10.39
N ARG A 199 -14.80 16.17 11.23
CA ARG A 199 -13.49 16.86 11.20
C ARG A 199 -12.80 16.43 9.93
N LEU A 200 -12.72 17.35 8.97
CA LEU A 200 -11.90 17.22 7.77
C LEU A 200 -10.45 16.99 8.20
N LEU A 201 -9.93 15.79 7.93
CA LEU A 201 -8.53 15.47 8.12
C LEU A 201 -7.71 16.41 7.24
N ASN A 202 -6.87 17.25 7.85
CA ASN A 202 -5.95 18.10 7.14
C ASN A 202 -4.87 17.21 6.46
N PRO A 203 -4.83 17.11 5.12
CA PRO A 203 -3.84 16.27 4.42
C PRO A 203 -2.39 16.70 4.70
N ALA A 204 -2.18 17.96 5.11
CA ALA A 204 -0.86 18.49 5.45
C ALA A 204 -0.29 17.93 6.78
N ALA A 205 -1.12 17.30 7.62
CA ALA A 205 -0.68 16.70 8.88
C ALA A 205 -0.12 15.28 8.69
N ILE A 206 -0.26 14.68 7.52
CA ILE A 206 0.27 13.36 7.22
C ILE A 206 1.74 13.52 6.84
N SER A 207 2.62 13.41 7.83
CA SER A 207 4.07 13.40 7.61
C SER A 207 4.44 12.15 6.80
N TRP A 208 5.06 12.34 5.64
CA TRP A 208 5.59 11.29 4.78
C TRP A 208 6.77 10.53 5.42
N ARG A 209 7.25 10.98 6.59
CA ARG A 209 8.31 10.30 7.36
C ARG A 209 7.98 8.85 7.69
N ASN A 210 6.70 8.47 7.63
CA ASN A 210 6.25 7.09 7.76
C ASN A 210 6.18 6.33 6.42
N TRP A 211 6.70 6.88 5.33
CA TRP A 211 6.65 6.28 4.00
C TRP A 211 7.80 5.34 3.71
N CYS A 212 9.00 5.73 4.13
CA CYS A 212 10.20 4.94 3.92
C CYS A 212 10.58 4.30 5.25
N ILE A 213 10.36 3.01 5.39
CA ILE A 213 10.96 2.23 6.45
C ILE A 213 12.38 1.90 5.98
N GLY A 214 13.26 2.83 6.19
CA GLY A 214 14.68 2.73 6.07
C GLY A 214 15.24 3.99 6.72
N GLU A 215 15.49 3.95 8.02
CA GLU A 215 16.29 4.98 8.67
C GLU A 215 17.66 5.02 7.98
N LEU A 216 17.86 5.98 7.08
CA LEU A 216 19.20 6.48 6.79
C LEU A 216 19.70 7.12 8.09
N ARG A 217 20.36 6.34 8.94
CA ARG A 217 21.19 6.90 10.00
C ARG A 217 22.09 7.93 9.33
N ARG A 218 22.05 9.16 9.79
CA ARG A 218 23.07 10.16 9.47
C ARG A 218 24.41 9.50 9.77
N VAL A 219 25.19 9.26 8.72
CA VAL A 219 26.62 9.01 8.88
C VAL A 219 27.16 10.31 9.46
N GLY A 220 27.53 10.28 10.75
CA GLY A 220 28.09 11.41 11.42
C GLY A 220 29.36 11.82 10.70
N SER A 221 29.43 13.09 10.33
CA SER A 221 30.67 13.77 10.02
C SER A 221 31.47 13.82 11.31
N SER A 222 32.54 13.06 11.38
CA SER A 222 33.71 13.35 12.22
C SER A 222 34.70 14.19 11.44
#